data_f519faba59512b04c7fc4fb070f9a7b2
#
_entry.id   f519faba59512b04c7fc4fb070f9a7b2
#
_cell.length_a   1.000
_cell.length_b   1.000
_cell.length_c   1.000
_cell.angle_alpha   90.00
_cell.angle_beta   90.00
_cell.angle_gamma   90.00
#
_symmetry.space_group_name_H-M   'P 1'
#
loop_
_entity.id
_entity.type
_entity.pdbx_description
1 polymer ?
#
loop_
_entity_poly.entity_id
_entity_poly.type
_entity_poly.pdbx_seq_one_letter_code
_entity_poly.pdbx_strand_id
1 'polypeptide(L)'
;MQEDIQDRQSLVMISADPSGYTDEPINFDELSEWTWLNQANIIFDEYHFIDYRMQKEDAQRLIHNASVIFLCGGYPVLQSGFLADYELSDIIKNSNAVILGASAGALNMAAKWLSMNNTGDEVETSTIYEGIGFDHFAYESHSKRGYATFVQGYLFPLSEEIDVYAAEQESAIRVKDGKIETMGPLYLISRSKIQKLVETL
;
A
#
# COMPACT_ATOMS: atom_id res chain seq x y z
N MET A 1 -8.67 12.99 1.83
CA MET A 1 -7.82 12.86 0.62
C MET A 1 -7.69 14.17 -0.14
N GLN A 2 -8.78 14.83 -0.60
CA GLN A 2 -8.69 16.13 -1.30
C GLN A 2 -8.01 17.21 -0.46
N GLU A 3 -8.23 17.23 0.85
CA GLU A 3 -7.61 18.18 1.78
C GLU A 3 -6.12 17.93 2.01
N ASP A 4 -5.66 16.70 1.78
CA ASP A 4 -4.26 16.34 1.97
C ASP A 4 -3.43 16.58 0.70
N ILE A 5 -4.04 16.39 -0.47
CA ILE A 5 -3.40 16.58 -1.77
C ILE A 5 -3.58 18.04 -2.22
N GLN A 6 -2.73 18.92 -1.69
CA GLN A 6 -2.72 20.34 -2.04
C GLN A 6 -1.84 20.62 -3.25
N ASP A 7 -0.71 19.95 -3.36
CA ASP A 7 0.16 19.98 -4.53
C ASP A 7 -0.25 18.88 -5.50
N ARG A 8 -0.51 19.26 -6.74
CA ARG A 8 -0.97 18.39 -7.83
C ARG A 8 -0.11 18.51 -9.08
N GLN A 9 1.14 18.87 -8.92
CA GLN A 9 2.05 18.98 -10.07
C GLN A 9 2.32 17.60 -10.66
N SER A 10 2.62 16.60 -9.83
CA SER A 10 2.98 15.27 -10.35
C SER A 10 2.42 14.12 -9.52
N LEU A 11 1.88 13.12 -10.21
CA LEU A 11 1.51 11.82 -9.68
C LEU A 11 2.49 10.76 -10.20
N VAL A 12 3.05 9.98 -9.30
CA VAL A 12 3.86 8.81 -9.63
C VAL A 12 3.17 7.55 -9.12
N MET A 13 2.77 6.67 -10.02
CA MET A 13 2.15 5.39 -9.71
C MET A 13 3.18 4.27 -9.82
N ILE A 14 3.27 3.41 -8.82
CA ILE A 14 4.23 2.30 -8.74
C ILE A 14 3.48 0.98 -8.92
N SER A 15 3.86 0.23 -9.94
CA SER A 15 3.25 -1.06 -10.27
C SER A 15 3.37 -2.08 -9.14
N ALA A 16 2.32 -2.87 -8.95
CA ALA A 16 2.36 -4.09 -8.12
C ALA A 16 2.58 -5.37 -8.95
N ASP A 17 2.64 -5.23 -10.28
CA ASP A 17 3.09 -6.25 -11.22
C ASP A 17 4.13 -5.65 -12.17
N PRO A 18 5.35 -5.35 -11.69
CA PRO A 18 6.31 -4.55 -12.42
C PRO A 18 6.87 -5.22 -13.69
N SER A 19 6.68 -6.53 -13.83
CA SER A 19 7.05 -7.31 -15.03
C SER A 19 5.87 -7.61 -15.95
N GLY A 20 4.65 -7.29 -15.54
CA GLY A 20 3.42 -7.69 -16.24
C GLY A 20 3.10 -6.82 -17.46
N TYR A 21 3.80 -5.71 -17.64
CA TYR A 21 3.56 -4.78 -18.74
C TYR A 21 4.50 -5.02 -19.91
N THR A 22 3.95 -4.91 -21.13
CA THR A 22 4.70 -5.04 -22.38
C THR A 22 5.31 -3.70 -22.81
N ASP A 23 5.81 -3.62 -24.05
CA ASP A 23 6.39 -2.39 -24.61
C ASP A 23 5.33 -1.30 -24.94
N GLU A 24 4.05 -1.62 -24.84
CA GLU A 24 2.97 -0.66 -25.07
C GLU A 24 2.91 0.39 -23.96
N PRO A 25 2.57 1.64 -24.27
CA PRO A 25 2.29 2.67 -23.28
C PRO A 25 1.18 2.24 -22.32
N ILE A 26 1.31 2.58 -21.04
CA ILE A 26 0.24 2.35 -20.07
C ILE A 26 -0.99 3.16 -20.45
N ASN A 27 -2.11 2.48 -20.55
CA ASN A 27 -3.41 3.12 -20.61
C ASN A 27 -3.89 3.41 -19.18
N PHE A 28 -3.73 4.64 -18.72
CA PHE A 28 -4.12 5.03 -17.35
C PHE A 28 -5.61 4.84 -17.09
N ASP A 29 -6.47 4.94 -18.11
CA ASP A 29 -7.92 4.76 -17.94
C ASP A 29 -8.31 3.31 -17.60
N GLU A 30 -7.41 2.35 -17.76
CA GLU A 30 -7.58 0.96 -17.34
C GLU A 30 -7.12 0.72 -15.88
N LEU A 31 -6.46 1.70 -15.26
CA LEU A 31 -6.02 1.60 -13.86
C LEU A 31 -7.15 2.04 -12.91
N SER A 32 -7.53 1.16 -11.98
CA SER A 32 -8.58 1.44 -11.00
C SER A 32 -8.25 2.68 -10.16
N GLU A 33 -7.01 2.79 -9.71
CA GLU A 33 -6.52 3.87 -8.85
C GLU A 33 -6.57 5.22 -9.56
N TRP A 34 -6.26 5.25 -10.85
CA TRP A 34 -6.43 6.42 -11.70
C TRP A 34 -7.90 6.85 -11.77
N THR A 35 -8.78 5.88 -11.99
CA THR A 35 -10.23 6.12 -12.01
C THR A 35 -10.74 6.68 -10.68
N TRP A 36 -10.26 6.18 -9.54
CA TRP A 36 -10.64 6.71 -8.22
C TRP A 36 -10.22 8.17 -8.02
N LEU A 37 -9.01 8.53 -8.43
CA LEU A 37 -8.53 9.92 -8.35
C LEU A 37 -9.38 10.85 -9.22
N ASN A 38 -9.70 10.44 -10.45
CA ASN A 38 -10.54 11.20 -11.37
C ASN A 38 -11.97 11.39 -10.82
N GLN A 39 -12.58 10.31 -10.27
CA GLN A 39 -13.91 10.39 -9.64
C GLN A 39 -13.90 11.32 -8.41
N ALA A 40 -12.79 11.39 -7.69
CA ALA A 40 -12.59 12.33 -6.60
C ALA A 40 -12.24 13.76 -7.08
N ASN A 41 -12.22 14.02 -8.39
CA ASN A 41 -11.81 15.29 -9.01
C ASN A 41 -10.39 15.73 -8.58
N ILE A 42 -9.47 14.75 -8.45
CA ILE A 42 -8.06 14.97 -8.17
C ILE A 42 -7.30 14.75 -9.48
N ILE A 43 -6.92 15.83 -10.13
CA ILE A 43 -6.26 15.85 -11.43
C ILE A 43 -4.85 16.42 -11.23
N PHE A 44 -3.87 15.86 -11.92
CA PHE A 44 -2.47 16.25 -11.87
C PHE A 44 -2.03 16.85 -13.21
N ASP A 45 -1.04 17.74 -13.17
CA ASP A 45 -0.43 18.33 -14.37
C ASP A 45 0.42 17.29 -15.13
N GLU A 46 1.13 16.42 -14.38
CA GLU A 46 1.95 15.33 -14.92
C GLU A 46 1.64 14.04 -14.16
N TYR A 47 1.74 12.91 -14.88
CA TYR A 47 1.57 11.58 -14.27
C TYR A 47 2.52 10.58 -14.92
N HIS A 48 3.07 9.69 -14.08
CA HIS A 48 4.06 8.69 -14.45
C HIS A 48 3.69 7.34 -13.88
N PHE A 49 4.03 6.28 -14.61
CA PHE A 49 3.89 4.91 -14.15
C PHE A 49 5.26 4.24 -14.14
N ILE A 50 5.64 3.67 -13.00
CA ILE A 50 6.95 3.06 -12.77
C ILE A 50 6.81 1.54 -12.72
N ASP A 51 7.59 0.85 -13.57
CA ASP A 51 7.77 -0.59 -13.62
C ASP A 51 9.19 -0.91 -14.16
N TYR A 52 9.51 -2.18 -14.42
CA TYR A 52 10.84 -2.60 -14.88
C TYR A 52 11.24 -2.08 -16.28
N ARG A 53 10.35 -1.45 -17.05
CA ARG A 53 10.69 -0.79 -18.31
C ARG A 53 11.43 0.52 -18.12
N MET A 54 11.30 1.14 -16.95
CA MET A 54 11.97 2.39 -16.60
C MET A 54 13.37 2.09 -16.02
N GLN A 55 14.35 2.95 -16.31
CA GLN A 55 15.65 2.85 -15.65
C GLN A 55 15.54 3.27 -14.18
N LYS A 56 16.32 2.61 -13.30
CA LYS A 56 16.29 2.82 -11.85
C LYS A 56 16.48 4.29 -11.47
N GLU A 57 17.46 4.96 -12.09
CA GLU A 57 17.80 6.35 -11.81
C GLU A 57 16.66 7.31 -12.19
N ASP A 58 15.94 6.99 -13.28
CA ASP A 58 14.76 7.77 -13.69
C ASP A 58 13.60 7.57 -12.72
N ALA A 59 13.34 6.34 -12.30
CA ALA A 59 12.35 6.03 -11.28
C ALA A 59 12.63 6.78 -9.96
N GLN A 60 13.86 6.71 -9.48
CA GLN A 60 14.28 7.40 -8.26
C GLN A 60 14.11 8.93 -8.38
N ARG A 61 14.45 9.50 -9.53
CA ARG A 61 14.27 10.94 -9.80
C ARG A 61 12.80 11.35 -9.79
N LEU A 62 11.92 10.56 -10.40
CA LEU A 62 10.48 10.81 -10.40
C LEU A 62 9.91 10.76 -8.99
N ILE A 63 10.26 9.74 -8.21
CA ILE A 63 9.82 9.60 -6.81
C ILE A 63 10.28 10.79 -5.97
N HIS A 64 11.54 11.22 -6.12
CA HIS A 64 12.09 12.35 -5.36
C HIS A 64 11.33 13.66 -5.59
N ASN A 65 10.79 13.87 -6.80
CA ASN A 65 10.10 15.09 -7.20
C ASN A 65 8.56 14.97 -7.19
N ALA A 66 8.01 13.85 -6.78
CA ALA A 66 6.58 13.61 -6.81
C ALA A 66 5.82 14.47 -5.78
N SER A 67 4.67 15.00 -6.18
CA SER A 67 3.68 15.58 -5.26
C SER A 67 2.86 14.49 -4.57
N VAL A 68 2.54 13.43 -5.32
CA VAL A 68 1.83 12.25 -4.83
C VAL A 68 2.50 10.99 -5.36
N ILE A 69 2.69 10.01 -4.48
CA ILE A 69 3.17 8.67 -4.83
C ILE A 69 2.04 7.68 -4.53
N PHE A 70 1.65 6.87 -5.52
CA PHE A 70 0.63 5.86 -5.37
C PHE A 70 1.21 4.46 -5.59
N LEU A 71 1.28 3.66 -4.53
CA LEU A 71 1.59 2.24 -4.63
C LEU A 71 0.33 1.49 -5.03
N CYS A 72 0.32 0.93 -6.26
CA CYS A 72 -0.86 0.28 -6.83
C CYS A 72 -1.20 -1.04 -6.14
N GLY A 73 -2.45 -1.46 -6.30
CA GLY A 73 -2.91 -2.79 -5.91
C GLY A 73 -2.43 -3.88 -6.85
N GLY A 74 -2.39 -5.13 -6.38
CA GLY A 74 -1.96 -6.31 -7.16
C GLY A 74 -1.15 -7.29 -6.31
N TYR A 75 0.08 -7.59 -6.70
CA TYR A 75 0.95 -8.59 -6.08
C TYR A 75 1.92 -7.94 -5.09
N PRO A 76 1.70 -8.05 -3.78
CA PRO A 76 2.51 -7.36 -2.79
C PRO A 76 3.96 -7.84 -2.74
N VAL A 77 4.22 -9.13 -2.99
CA VAL A 77 5.58 -9.69 -3.00
C VAL A 77 6.36 -9.18 -4.21
N LEU A 78 5.75 -9.15 -5.40
CA LEU A 78 6.40 -8.61 -6.60
C LEU A 78 6.71 -7.11 -6.43
N GLN A 79 5.76 -6.35 -5.88
CA GLN A 79 5.98 -4.93 -5.60
C GLN A 79 7.08 -4.73 -4.57
N SER A 80 7.11 -5.52 -3.48
CA SER A 80 8.18 -5.46 -2.47
C SER A 80 9.55 -5.72 -3.08
N GLY A 81 9.67 -6.73 -3.95
CA GLY A 81 10.90 -7.02 -4.69
C GLY A 81 11.34 -5.85 -5.58
N PHE A 82 10.40 -5.27 -6.33
CA PHE A 82 10.66 -4.11 -7.17
C PHE A 82 11.12 -2.88 -6.39
N LEU A 83 10.48 -2.59 -5.25
CA LEU A 83 10.89 -1.51 -4.35
C LEU A 83 12.32 -1.70 -3.84
N ALA A 84 12.71 -2.95 -3.54
CA ALA A 84 14.07 -3.29 -3.11
C ALA A 84 15.08 -3.19 -4.27
N ASP A 85 14.80 -3.75 -5.44
CA ASP A 85 15.67 -3.74 -6.62
C ASP A 85 15.99 -2.31 -7.07
N TYR A 86 15.01 -1.43 -6.99
CA TYR A 86 15.12 -0.03 -7.39
C TYR A 86 15.52 0.90 -6.23
N GLU A 87 15.70 0.34 -5.02
CA GLU A 87 16.05 1.10 -3.79
C GLU A 87 15.10 2.27 -3.53
N LEU A 88 13.79 2.05 -3.74
CA LEU A 88 12.78 3.11 -3.66
C LEU A 88 12.28 3.36 -2.25
N SER A 89 12.32 2.36 -1.36
CA SER A 89 11.67 2.45 -0.04
C SER A 89 12.14 3.64 0.78
N ASP A 90 13.46 3.86 0.85
CA ASP A 90 14.01 4.98 1.62
C ASP A 90 13.72 6.33 0.96
N ILE A 91 13.71 6.39 -0.38
CA ILE A 91 13.40 7.62 -1.13
C ILE A 91 11.93 7.99 -0.89
N ILE A 92 11.02 7.02 -0.99
CA ILE A 92 9.59 7.21 -0.72
C ILE A 92 9.37 7.65 0.73
N LYS A 93 9.99 6.96 1.69
CA LYS A 93 9.86 7.24 3.12
C LYS A 93 10.29 8.65 3.50
N ASN A 94 11.33 9.16 2.85
CA ASN A 94 11.91 10.48 3.12
C ASN A 94 11.41 11.57 2.16
N SER A 95 10.44 11.26 1.28
CA SER A 95 9.84 12.25 0.39
C SER A 95 8.90 13.20 1.14
N ASN A 96 8.60 14.34 0.52
CA ASN A 96 7.55 15.25 0.99
C ASN A 96 6.18 14.95 0.34
N ALA A 97 6.10 13.94 -0.49
CA ALA A 97 4.89 13.57 -1.21
C ALA A 97 3.78 13.06 -0.27
N VAL A 98 2.54 13.21 -0.68
CA VAL A 98 1.45 12.43 -0.09
C VAL A 98 1.54 11.00 -0.63
N ILE A 99 1.58 10.03 0.28
CA ILE A 99 1.71 8.62 -0.09
C ILE A 99 0.34 7.95 -0.02
N LEU A 100 -0.05 7.30 -1.10
CA LEU A 100 -1.25 6.50 -1.19
C LEU A 100 -0.88 5.04 -1.46
N GLY A 101 -1.67 4.12 -0.97
CA GLY A 101 -1.50 2.69 -1.26
C GLY A 101 -2.83 1.97 -1.32
N ALA A 102 -3.00 1.14 -2.35
CA ALA A 102 -4.16 0.28 -2.52
C ALA A 102 -3.77 -1.18 -2.33
N SER A 103 -4.49 -1.95 -1.50
CA SER A 103 -4.28 -3.39 -1.32
C SER A 103 -2.79 -3.74 -1.12
N ALA A 104 -2.12 -4.29 -2.15
CA ALA A 104 -0.67 -4.59 -2.14
C ALA A 104 0.17 -3.37 -1.74
N GLY A 105 -0.14 -2.20 -2.31
CA GLY A 105 0.54 -0.95 -1.96
C GLY A 105 0.34 -0.57 -0.49
N ALA A 106 -0.85 -0.75 0.06
CA ALA A 106 -1.12 -0.48 1.47
C ALA A 106 -0.35 -1.45 2.39
N LEU A 107 -0.22 -2.72 2.00
CA LEU A 107 0.63 -3.70 2.70
C LEU A 107 2.09 -3.23 2.74
N ASN A 108 2.64 -2.85 1.59
CA ASN A 108 4.02 -2.38 1.48
C ASN A 108 4.29 -1.04 2.18
N MET A 109 3.26 -0.25 2.48
CA MET A 109 3.39 0.97 3.30
C MET A 109 3.54 0.69 4.79
N ALA A 110 2.97 -0.40 5.31
CA ALA A 110 3.01 -0.76 6.73
C ALA A 110 4.42 -1.13 7.20
N ALA A 111 4.63 -1.22 8.52
CA ALA A 111 5.90 -1.73 9.05
C ALA A 111 6.08 -3.21 8.75
N LYS A 112 4.99 -3.98 8.91
CA LYS A 112 4.98 -5.42 8.62
C LYS A 112 3.69 -5.82 7.93
N TRP A 113 3.76 -6.86 7.12
CA TRP A 113 2.59 -7.49 6.51
C TRP A 113 2.85 -8.97 6.26
N LEU A 114 1.78 -9.76 6.12
CA LEU A 114 1.86 -11.19 5.94
C LEU A 114 1.44 -11.56 4.51
N SER A 115 2.29 -12.32 3.80
CA SER A 115 1.88 -13.03 2.59
C SER A 115 1.62 -14.50 2.89
N MET A 116 0.53 -15.02 2.34
CA MET A 116 0.12 -16.42 2.50
C MET A 116 0.38 -17.21 1.23
N ASN A 117 0.77 -18.48 1.39
CA ASN A 117 1.06 -19.39 0.30
C ASN A 117 -0.16 -19.74 -0.60
N ASN A 118 -1.34 -19.26 -0.29
CA ASN A 118 -2.58 -19.55 -1.03
C ASN A 118 -3.35 -18.29 -1.48
N THR A 119 -2.73 -17.11 -1.42
CA THR A 119 -3.39 -15.83 -1.75
C THR A 119 -3.07 -15.31 -3.15
N GLY A 120 -2.42 -16.10 -3.98
CA GLY A 120 -2.00 -15.70 -5.34
C GLY A 120 -0.59 -15.14 -5.40
N ASP A 121 0.05 -14.84 -4.26
CA ASP A 121 1.48 -14.59 -4.21
C ASP A 121 2.24 -15.89 -4.46
N GLU A 122 3.33 -15.82 -5.20
CA GLU A 122 4.22 -16.99 -5.45
C GLU A 122 5.13 -17.27 -4.24
N VAL A 123 4.53 -17.47 -3.07
CA VAL A 123 5.26 -17.83 -1.85
C VAL A 123 5.01 -19.29 -1.48
N GLU A 124 6.06 -20.06 -1.25
CA GLU A 124 5.96 -21.48 -0.85
C GLU A 124 5.41 -21.64 0.56
N THR A 125 5.68 -20.68 1.44
CA THR A 125 5.24 -20.68 2.84
C THR A 125 4.75 -19.28 3.23
N SER A 126 3.79 -19.21 4.16
CA SER A 126 3.36 -17.93 4.72
C SER A 126 4.53 -17.20 5.37
N THR A 127 4.79 -15.99 4.94
CA THR A 127 5.98 -15.21 5.29
C THR A 127 5.59 -13.80 5.73
N ILE A 128 6.21 -13.33 6.80
CA ILE A 128 6.09 -11.92 7.23
C ILE A 128 7.16 -11.11 6.50
N TYR A 129 6.73 -10.04 5.87
CA TYR A 129 7.57 -9.08 5.16
C TYR A 129 7.67 -7.78 5.95
N GLU A 130 8.83 -7.13 5.84
CA GLU A 130 9.00 -5.74 6.23
C GLU A 130 8.54 -4.84 5.09
N GLY A 131 7.73 -3.84 5.37
CA GLY A 131 7.35 -2.81 4.40
C GLY A 131 8.18 -1.54 4.53
N ILE A 132 7.73 -0.45 3.92
CA ILE A 132 8.39 0.86 3.99
C ILE A 132 8.38 1.39 5.44
N GLY A 133 7.34 1.06 6.20
CA GLY A 133 7.27 1.36 7.63
C GLY A 133 7.07 2.84 7.92
N PHE A 134 6.06 3.48 7.33
CA PHE A 134 5.71 4.86 7.64
C PHE A 134 5.28 5.03 9.09
N ASP A 135 4.59 4.00 9.62
CA ASP A 135 4.14 3.91 11.00
C ASP A 135 4.45 2.55 11.59
N HIS A 136 4.37 2.46 12.92
CA HIS A 136 4.71 1.25 13.65
C HIS A 136 3.50 0.34 13.87
N PHE A 137 2.90 -0.12 12.77
CA PHE A 137 1.86 -1.15 12.79
C PHE A 137 2.01 -2.12 11.62
N ALA A 138 1.43 -3.32 11.76
CA ALA A 138 1.24 -4.25 10.67
C ALA A 138 -0.15 -4.04 10.03
N TYR A 139 -0.24 -4.30 8.73
CA TYR A 139 -1.49 -4.16 7.99
C TYR A 139 -1.87 -5.46 7.30
N GLU A 140 -3.16 -5.78 7.33
CA GLU A 140 -3.77 -6.90 6.63
C GLU A 140 -4.95 -6.39 5.81
N SER A 141 -4.87 -6.57 4.51
CA SER A 141 -5.94 -6.20 3.57
C SER A 141 -6.89 -7.37 3.32
N HIS A 142 -8.12 -7.06 2.91
CA HIS A 142 -9.13 -8.05 2.53
C HIS A 142 -9.48 -9.07 3.62
N SER A 143 -9.32 -8.69 4.89
CA SER A 143 -9.67 -9.53 6.03
C SER A 143 -11.16 -9.89 5.99
N LYS A 144 -11.48 -11.18 5.88
CA LYS A 144 -12.86 -11.67 5.90
C LYS A 144 -13.13 -12.33 7.25
N ARG A 145 -14.28 -12.03 7.87
CA ARG A 145 -14.72 -12.60 9.16
C ARG A 145 -14.72 -14.14 9.24
N GLY A 146 -14.59 -14.86 8.14
CA GLY A 146 -14.61 -16.32 8.08
C GLY A 146 -13.28 -17.03 8.35
N TYR A 147 -12.18 -16.31 8.51
CA TYR A 147 -10.84 -16.89 8.65
C TYR A 147 -10.35 -16.96 10.11
N ALA A 148 -11.18 -17.56 11.02
CA ALA A 148 -10.77 -17.73 12.42
C ALA A 148 -9.38 -18.43 12.53
N THR A 149 -9.13 -19.44 11.69
CA THR A 149 -7.83 -20.15 11.62
C THR A 149 -6.68 -19.23 11.21
N PHE A 150 -6.92 -18.32 10.26
CA PHE A 150 -5.93 -17.35 9.82
C PHE A 150 -5.62 -16.33 10.91
N VAL A 151 -6.66 -15.74 11.50
CA VAL A 151 -6.49 -14.77 12.58
C VAL A 151 -5.76 -15.39 13.76
N GLN A 152 -6.16 -16.60 14.20
CA GLN A 152 -5.55 -17.28 15.34
C GLN A 152 -4.16 -17.82 15.03
N GLY A 153 -3.94 -18.30 13.81
CA GLY A 153 -2.67 -18.94 13.41
C GLY A 153 -1.57 -17.96 13.06
N TYR A 154 -1.93 -16.77 12.56
CA TYR A 154 -0.96 -15.82 12.02
C TYR A 154 -1.07 -14.41 12.62
N LEU A 155 -2.28 -13.82 12.66
CA LEU A 155 -2.42 -12.45 13.11
C LEU A 155 -2.29 -12.31 14.64
N PHE A 156 -2.73 -13.30 15.42
CA PHE A 156 -2.54 -13.28 16.87
C PHE A 156 -1.06 -13.36 17.25
N PRO A 157 -0.26 -14.31 16.72
CA PRO A 157 1.19 -14.31 16.97
C PRO A 157 1.85 -12.98 16.59
N LEU A 158 1.55 -12.43 15.40
CA LEU A 158 2.08 -11.14 14.96
C LEU A 158 1.67 -10.00 15.91
N SER A 159 0.44 -10.04 16.43
CA SER A 159 -0.09 -9.00 17.32
C SER A 159 0.51 -8.99 18.73
N GLU A 160 1.31 -9.99 19.09
CA GLU A 160 2.11 -9.96 20.34
C GLU A 160 3.34 -9.05 20.19
N GLU A 161 3.80 -8.82 18.97
CA GLU A 161 4.97 -7.99 18.66
C GLU A 161 4.58 -6.58 18.21
N ILE A 162 3.52 -6.46 17.42
CA ILE A 162 3.10 -5.22 16.78
C ILE A 162 1.60 -5.18 16.60
N ASP A 163 0.97 -4.02 16.76
CA ASP A 163 -0.45 -3.85 16.49
C ASP A 163 -0.76 -4.14 15.01
N VAL A 164 -1.82 -4.91 14.75
CA VAL A 164 -2.25 -5.30 13.41
C VAL A 164 -3.58 -4.63 13.08
N TYR A 165 -3.60 -3.81 12.03
CA TYR A 165 -4.83 -3.27 11.48
C TYR A 165 -5.32 -4.20 10.37
N ALA A 166 -6.48 -4.82 10.57
CA ALA A 166 -7.11 -5.72 9.61
C ALA A 166 -8.31 -5.02 8.96
N ALA A 167 -8.22 -4.82 7.66
CA ALA A 167 -9.20 -4.09 6.87
C ALA A 167 -10.11 -5.03 6.07
N GLU A 168 -11.42 -4.82 6.13
CA GLU A 168 -12.35 -5.38 5.15
C GLU A 168 -12.32 -4.54 3.86
N GLN A 169 -13.06 -4.95 2.84
CA GLN A 169 -13.24 -4.13 1.63
C GLN A 169 -13.92 -2.81 1.98
N GLU A 170 -13.63 -1.76 1.19
CA GLU A 170 -14.19 -0.43 1.36
C GLU A 170 -13.80 0.25 2.69
N SER A 171 -12.57 0.02 3.12
CA SER A 171 -12.01 0.67 4.30
C SER A 171 -10.69 1.35 4.00
N ALA A 172 -10.34 2.35 4.80
CA ALA A 172 -9.10 3.09 4.67
C ALA A 172 -8.53 3.49 6.04
N ILE A 173 -7.20 3.60 6.08
CA ILE A 173 -6.46 4.21 7.18
C ILE A 173 -5.79 5.47 6.65
N ARG A 174 -5.95 6.57 7.35
CA ARG A 174 -5.21 7.80 7.11
C ARG A 174 -4.30 8.06 8.29
N VAL A 175 -3.03 8.29 8.01
CA VAL A 175 -2.05 8.68 9.01
C VAL A 175 -1.52 10.06 8.70
N LYS A 176 -1.60 10.97 9.66
CA LYS A 176 -1.09 12.33 9.55
C LYS A 176 -0.64 12.81 10.91
N ASP A 177 0.58 13.34 10.97
CA ASP A 177 1.18 13.88 12.20
C ASP A 177 1.12 12.88 13.37
N GLY A 178 1.32 11.59 13.09
CA GLY A 178 1.24 10.49 14.07
C GLY A 178 -0.18 10.15 14.54
N LYS A 179 -1.21 10.75 13.95
CA LYS A 179 -2.61 10.45 14.24
C LYS A 179 -3.15 9.46 13.20
N ILE A 180 -3.72 8.37 13.69
CA ILE A 180 -4.38 7.34 12.87
C ILE A 180 -5.89 7.63 12.85
N GLU A 181 -6.44 7.78 11.66
CA GLU A 181 -7.88 7.93 11.41
C GLU A 181 -8.35 6.77 10.55
N THR A 182 -9.54 6.24 10.86
CA THR A 182 -10.08 5.05 10.20
C THR A 182 -11.42 5.32 9.56
N MET A 183 -11.66 4.68 8.42
CA MET A 183 -12.88 4.77 7.65
C MET A 183 -13.28 3.37 7.17
N GLY A 184 -14.56 3.04 7.28
CA GLY A 184 -15.08 1.73 6.93
C GLY A 184 -14.79 0.64 7.97
N PRO A 185 -15.08 -0.63 7.67
CA PRO A 185 -14.95 -1.74 8.60
C PRO A 185 -13.49 -2.16 8.79
N LEU A 186 -12.92 -1.71 9.91
CA LEU A 186 -11.55 -1.99 10.36
C LEU A 186 -11.54 -2.63 11.74
N TYR A 187 -10.55 -3.47 11.98
CA TYR A 187 -10.29 -4.11 13.26
C TYR A 187 -8.85 -3.87 13.68
N LEU A 188 -8.67 -3.58 14.96
CA LEU A 188 -7.36 -3.60 15.61
C LEU A 188 -7.20 -4.95 16.31
N ILE A 189 -6.10 -5.63 16.01
CA ILE A 189 -5.68 -6.86 16.67
C ILE A 189 -4.40 -6.51 17.45
N SER A 190 -4.48 -6.58 18.76
CA SER A 190 -3.38 -6.25 19.66
C SER A 190 -3.36 -7.25 20.82
N ARG A 191 -2.23 -7.86 21.07
CA ARG A 191 -2.04 -8.87 22.15
C ARG A 191 -3.13 -9.95 22.10
N SER A 192 -3.33 -10.54 20.94
CA SER A 192 -4.33 -11.58 20.66
C SER A 192 -5.77 -11.17 20.96
N LYS A 193 -6.08 -9.87 21.03
CA LYS A 193 -7.41 -9.32 21.23
C LYS A 193 -7.86 -8.57 19.98
N ILE A 194 -9.11 -8.77 19.57
CA ILE A 194 -9.70 -8.10 18.41
C ILE A 194 -10.67 -7.02 18.93
N GLN A 195 -10.50 -5.82 18.41
CA GLN A 195 -11.40 -4.70 18.63
C GLN A 195 -11.86 -4.15 17.28
N LYS A 196 -13.18 -4.04 17.07
CA LYS A 196 -13.72 -3.29 15.93
C LYS A 196 -13.51 -1.80 16.17
N LEU A 197 -12.91 -1.12 15.20
CA LEU A 197 -12.71 0.32 15.26
C LEU A 197 -13.98 1.06 14.81
N VAL A 198 -14.16 2.25 15.38
CA VAL A 198 -15.23 3.19 14.98
C VAL A 198 -14.62 4.15 13.96
N GLU A 199 -15.38 4.51 12.96
CA GLU A 199 -14.97 5.53 12.00
C GLU A 199 -14.63 6.84 12.72
N THR A 200 -13.53 7.47 12.30
CA THR A 200 -13.00 8.70 12.89
C THR A 200 -12.87 9.85 11.88
N LEU A 201 -13.23 9.59 10.59
CA LEU A 201 -13.28 10.60 9.53
C LEU A 201 -14.70 11.08 9.26
#